data_8dfbac2bb1f6fe38f96ab27a900c1549
#
_entry.id   8dfbac2bb1f6fe38f96ab27a900c1549
#
_cell.length_a   1.000
_cell.length_b   1.000
_cell.length_c   1.000
_cell.angle_alpha   90.00
_cell.angle_beta   90.00
_cell.angle_gamma   90.00
#
_symmetry.space_group_name_H-M   'P 1'
#
loop_
_entity.id
_entity.type
_entity.pdbx_description
1 polymer ?
#
loop_
_entity_poly.entity_id
_entity_poly.type
_entity_poly.pdbx_seq_one_letter_code
_entity_poly.pdbx_strand_id
1 'polypeptide(L)'
;MKITKEIKIALVAIVGILIMYFGINFLKGINLFSSNNYYYMTFSDIQGLGASTPIYADGYKVGTVDAVDFDYTQSGPIKVKADIDKNLRIPKGSQAEIVKDLMGNLQVNILLANNPRERIEAGGIIQMARSEERRV
;
A
#
# COMPACT_ATOMS: atom_id res chain seq x y z
N MET A 1 1.54 50.33 12.59
CA MET A 1 1.50 49.40 13.71
C MET A 1 2.90 49.03 14.12
N LYS A 2 3.28 49.40 15.34
CA LYS A 2 4.59 49.00 15.82
C LYS A 2 4.56 47.57 16.35
N ILE A 3 5.27 46.69 15.69
CA ILE A 3 5.40 45.32 16.13
C ILE A 3 6.48 45.29 17.19
N THR A 4 6.12 44.88 18.41
CA THR A 4 7.09 44.77 19.48
C THR A 4 8.02 43.57 19.24
N LYS A 5 9.19 43.59 19.92
CA LYS A 5 10.11 42.44 19.81
C LYS A 5 9.46 41.12 20.21
N GLU A 6 8.58 41.18 21.19
CA GLU A 6 7.89 39.99 21.69
C GLU A 6 6.96 39.39 20.61
N ILE A 7 6.26 40.25 19.86
CA ILE A 7 5.39 39.82 18.79
C ILE A 7 6.22 39.22 17.65
N LYS A 8 7.38 39.81 17.34
CA LYS A 8 8.26 39.27 16.32
C LYS A 8 8.76 37.88 16.69
N ILE A 9 9.14 37.67 17.93
CA ILE A 9 9.62 36.38 18.40
C ILE A 9 8.50 35.36 18.34
N ALA A 10 7.29 35.72 18.76
CA ALA A 10 6.15 34.84 18.70
C ALA A 10 5.80 34.46 17.26
N LEU A 11 5.86 35.41 16.34
CA LEU A 11 5.58 35.17 14.92
C LEU A 11 6.59 34.19 14.33
N VAL A 12 7.87 34.39 14.60
CA VAL A 12 8.94 33.50 14.11
C VAL A 12 8.75 32.10 14.69
N ALA A 13 8.39 31.98 15.95
CA ALA A 13 8.16 30.70 16.58
C ALA A 13 6.99 29.95 15.94
N ILE A 14 5.89 30.64 15.66
CA ILE A 14 4.72 30.05 14.98
C ILE A 14 5.09 29.57 13.58
N VAL A 15 5.80 30.39 12.82
CA VAL A 15 6.25 30.03 11.48
C VAL A 15 7.16 28.80 11.52
N GLY A 16 8.09 28.77 12.50
CA GLY A 16 8.98 27.62 12.65
C GLY A 16 8.22 26.32 12.97
N ILE A 17 7.22 26.41 13.82
CA ILE A 17 6.38 25.25 14.15
C ILE A 17 5.61 24.78 12.94
N LEU A 18 5.08 25.70 12.14
CA LEU A 18 4.36 25.33 10.90
C LEU A 18 5.26 24.65 9.91
N ILE A 19 6.47 25.17 9.72
CA ILE A 19 7.45 24.56 8.81
C ILE A 19 7.81 23.16 9.30
N MET A 20 8.04 23.01 10.58
CA MET A 20 8.35 21.71 11.18
C MET A 20 7.20 20.73 10.99
N TYR A 21 5.97 21.18 11.20
CA TYR A 21 4.78 20.33 11.03
C TYR A 21 4.67 19.83 9.58
N PHE A 22 4.78 20.75 8.62
CA PHE A 22 4.73 20.37 7.21
C PHE A 22 5.90 19.47 6.81
N GLY A 23 7.08 19.72 7.35
CA GLY A 23 8.26 18.90 7.09
C GLY A 23 8.09 17.47 7.57
N ILE A 24 7.56 17.29 8.78
CA ILE A 24 7.31 15.97 9.34
C ILE A 24 6.26 15.24 8.52
N ASN A 25 5.19 15.91 8.14
CA ASN A 25 4.14 15.31 7.31
C ASN A 25 4.69 14.91 5.93
N PHE A 26 5.56 15.69 5.38
CA PHE A 26 6.21 15.37 4.10
C PHE A 26 7.11 14.15 4.23
N LEU A 27 7.87 14.06 5.33
CA LEU A 27 8.76 12.93 5.56
C LEU A 27 8.02 11.62 5.82
N LYS A 28 6.80 11.70 6.33
CA LYS A 28 5.97 10.51 6.55
C LYS A 28 5.47 9.88 5.27
N GLY A 29 5.87 10.42 4.12
CA GLY A 29 5.48 9.85 2.85
C GLY A 29 4.05 10.15 2.44
N ILE A 30 3.48 11.24 2.96
CA ILE A 30 2.22 11.74 2.41
C ILE A 30 2.53 12.27 1.03
N ASN A 31 2.35 11.43 0.08
CA ASN A 31 2.51 11.82 -1.31
C ASN A 31 1.26 12.54 -1.76
N LEU A 32 1.20 13.83 -1.49
CA LEU A 32 0.10 14.65 -1.96
C LEU A 32 0.04 14.71 -3.48
N PHE A 33 1.18 14.46 -4.12
CA PHE A 33 1.30 14.51 -5.57
C PHE A 33 1.53 13.16 -6.21
N SER A 34 1.82 12.12 -5.45
CA SER A 34 1.92 10.79 -6.02
C SER A 34 0.55 10.13 -5.92
N SER A 35 -0.04 9.91 -7.06
CA SER A 35 -1.33 9.27 -7.17
C SER A 35 -1.15 7.76 -7.35
N ASN A 36 -0.48 7.13 -6.40
CA ASN A 36 -0.43 5.68 -6.38
C ASN A 36 -1.84 5.13 -6.21
N ASN A 37 -2.11 4.04 -6.87
CA ASN A 37 -3.40 3.41 -6.80
C ASN A 37 -3.44 2.45 -5.61
N TYR A 38 -4.57 2.43 -4.92
CA TYR A 38 -4.79 1.47 -3.85
C TYR A 38 -5.68 0.35 -4.35
N TYR A 39 -5.29 -0.86 -4.02
CA TYR A 39 -6.06 -2.06 -4.34
C TYR A 39 -6.27 -2.84 -3.07
N TYR A 40 -7.33 -3.61 -3.03
CA TYR A 40 -7.61 -4.50 -1.91
C TYR A 40 -7.36 -5.93 -2.34
N MET A 41 -6.66 -6.66 -1.50
CA MET A 41 -6.42 -8.09 -1.70
C MET A 41 -7.13 -8.85 -0.60
N THR A 42 -7.75 -9.97 -0.96
CA THR A 42 -8.42 -10.81 0.02
C THR A 42 -7.66 -12.11 0.18
N PHE A 43 -7.39 -12.48 1.42
CA PHE A 43 -6.68 -13.71 1.75
C PHE A 43 -7.44 -14.46 2.83
N SER A 44 -7.42 -15.78 2.76
CA SER A 44 -7.96 -16.61 3.83
C SER A 44 -6.99 -16.74 4.99
N ASP A 45 -5.69 -16.63 4.73
CA ASP A 45 -4.62 -16.72 5.72
C ASP A 45 -3.47 -15.80 5.27
N ILE A 46 -3.12 -14.85 6.11
CA ILE A 46 -2.06 -13.89 5.79
C ILE A 46 -0.68 -14.31 6.32
N GLN A 47 -0.60 -15.39 7.08
CA GLN A 47 0.67 -15.96 7.58
C GLN A 47 1.55 -14.95 8.33
N GLY A 48 0.94 -13.95 8.96
CA GLY A 48 1.69 -12.92 9.67
C GLY A 48 2.09 -11.74 8.82
N LEU A 49 1.48 -11.59 7.65
CA LEU A 49 1.74 -10.45 6.77
C LEU A 49 1.45 -9.12 7.49
N GLY A 50 2.37 -8.19 7.41
CA GLY A 50 2.23 -6.89 8.03
C GLY A 50 2.31 -5.74 7.05
N ALA A 51 2.15 -4.52 7.56
CA ALA A 51 2.34 -3.31 6.77
C ALA A 51 3.78 -3.23 6.25
N SER A 52 3.97 -2.55 5.14
CA SER A 52 5.27 -2.36 4.48
C SER A 52 5.85 -3.63 3.85
N THR A 53 5.11 -4.72 3.79
CA THR A 53 5.53 -5.91 3.07
C THR A 53 5.62 -5.60 1.58
N PRO A 54 6.73 -5.93 0.90
CA PRO A 54 6.86 -5.62 -0.53
C PRO A 54 5.91 -6.45 -1.38
N ILE A 55 5.45 -5.83 -2.47
CA ILE A 55 4.58 -6.47 -3.45
C ILE A 55 5.34 -6.54 -4.78
N TYR A 56 5.42 -7.73 -5.33
CA TYR A 56 6.12 -7.97 -6.61
C TYR A 56 5.12 -8.43 -7.68
N ALA A 57 5.41 -8.06 -8.91
CA ALA A 57 4.75 -8.60 -10.08
C ALA A 57 5.83 -9.00 -11.07
N ASP A 58 5.83 -10.26 -11.49
CA ASP A 58 6.84 -10.82 -12.40
C ASP A 58 8.26 -10.59 -11.92
N GLY A 59 8.47 -10.61 -10.59
CA GLY A 59 9.79 -10.41 -9.98
C GLY A 59 10.20 -8.95 -9.79
N TYR A 60 9.39 -8.02 -10.23
CA TYR A 60 9.65 -6.59 -10.07
C TYR A 60 8.80 -6.00 -8.95
N LYS A 61 9.43 -5.22 -8.07
CA LYS A 61 8.71 -4.58 -6.97
C LYS A 61 7.80 -3.49 -7.50
N VAL A 62 6.50 -3.66 -7.28
CA VAL A 62 5.49 -2.74 -7.80
C VAL A 62 4.75 -1.96 -6.72
N GLY A 63 4.96 -2.33 -5.47
CA GLY A 63 4.30 -1.62 -4.37
C GLY A 63 4.59 -2.24 -3.02
N THR A 64 3.82 -1.82 -2.04
CA THR A 64 3.91 -2.33 -0.67
C THR A 64 2.53 -2.50 -0.09
N VAL A 65 2.44 -3.33 0.95
CA VAL A 65 1.23 -3.45 1.75
C VAL A 65 1.10 -2.20 2.61
N ASP A 66 -0.03 -1.50 2.48
CA ASP A 66 -0.29 -0.29 3.27
C ASP A 66 -0.87 -0.63 4.64
N ALA A 67 -1.87 -1.51 4.67
CA ALA A 67 -2.52 -1.90 5.91
C ALA A 67 -3.19 -3.26 5.76
N VAL A 68 -3.37 -3.93 6.88
CA VAL A 68 -4.12 -5.18 6.95
C VAL A 68 -5.37 -4.93 7.78
N ASP A 69 -6.52 -5.16 7.19
CA ASP A 69 -7.80 -5.00 7.85
C ASP A 69 -8.30 -6.38 8.30
N PHE A 70 -8.03 -6.71 9.55
CA PHE A 70 -8.45 -7.97 10.14
C PHE A 70 -9.69 -7.74 11.00
N ASP A 71 -10.77 -8.44 10.66
CA ASP A 71 -12.02 -8.33 11.41
C ASP A 71 -12.06 -9.43 12.49
N TYR A 72 -11.94 -9.01 13.73
CA TYR A 72 -11.95 -9.93 14.87
C TYR A 72 -13.32 -10.52 15.17
N THR A 73 -14.37 -9.97 14.57
CA THR A 73 -15.74 -10.41 14.85
C THR A 73 -16.27 -11.37 13.80
N GLN A 74 -15.66 -11.46 12.65
CA GLN A 74 -16.10 -12.30 11.54
C GLN A 74 -14.99 -13.23 11.09
N SER A 75 -15.36 -14.45 10.74
CA SER A 75 -14.45 -15.42 10.14
C SER A 75 -14.57 -15.34 8.63
N GLY A 76 -14.14 -14.23 8.06
CA GLY A 76 -14.19 -14.01 6.63
C GLY A 76 -12.81 -13.80 6.04
N PRO A 77 -12.73 -13.55 4.75
CA PRO A 77 -11.46 -13.20 4.13
C PRO A 77 -10.86 -11.95 4.76
N ILE A 78 -9.55 -11.94 4.88
CA ILE A 78 -8.81 -10.80 5.43
C ILE A 78 -8.52 -9.86 4.29
N LYS A 79 -8.88 -8.58 4.45
CA LYS A 79 -8.61 -7.57 3.44
C LYS A 79 -7.26 -6.92 3.70
N VAL A 80 -6.45 -6.85 2.67
CA VAL A 80 -5.14 -6.21 2.70
C VAL A 80 -5.17 -5.05 1.73
N LYS A 81 -4.88 -3.86 2.23
CA LYS A 81 -4.81 -2.66 1.40
C LYS A 81 -3.41 -2.58 0.80
N ALA A 82 -3.33 -2.56 -0.51
CA ALA A 82 -2.07 -2.51 -1.23
C ALA A 82 -1.87 -1.15 -1.89
N ASP A 83 -0.69 -0.60 -1.70
CA ASP A 83 -0.25 0.63 -2.37
C ASP A 83 0.58 0.22 -3.58
N ILE A 84 -0.01 0.35 -4.75
CA ILE A 84 0.57 -0.12 -6.02
C ILE A 84 0.93 1.07 -6.88
N ASP A 85 2.06 0.97 -7.59
CA ASP A 85 2.48 2.00 -8.55
C ASP A 85 1.38 2.26 -9.57
N LYS A 86 1.06 3.54 -9.77
CA LYS A 86 0.00 3.96 -10.70
C LYS A 86 0.26 3.52 -12.14
N ASN A 87 1.50 3.27 -12.50
CA ASN A 87 1.87 2.87 -13.86
C ASN A 87 1.64 1.37 -14.11
N LEU A 88 1.40 0.61 -13.05
CA LEU A 88 1.14 -0.82 -13.22
C LEU A 88 -0.31 -1.04 -13.65
N ARG A 89 -0.46 -1.74 -14.76
CA ARG A 89 -1.77 -2.21 -15.20
C ARG A 89 -1.99 -3.62 -14.65
N ILE A 90 -3.02 -3.79 -13.85
CA ILE A 90 -3.37 -5.10 -13.31
C ILE A 90 -4.53 -5.64 -14.13
N PRO A 91 -4.30 -6.62 -14.98
CA PRO A 91 -5.38 -7.19 -15.79
C PRO A 91 -6.44 -7.84 -14.92
N LYS A 92 -7.69 -7.81 -15.39
CA LYS A 92 -8.78 -8.47 -14.69
C LYS A 92 -8.54 -9.97 -14.67
N GLY A 93 -8.74 -10.60 -13.53
CA GLY A 93 -8.42 -12.01 -13.32
C GLY A 93 -7.07 -12.24 -12.68
N SER A 94 -6.29 -11.18 -12.44
CA SER A 94 -5.04 -11.31 -11.72
C SER A 94 -5.27 -11.76 -10.29
N GLN A 95 -4.30 -12.46 -9.73
CA GLN A 95 -4.39 -13.03 -8.38
C GLN A 95 -3.17 -12.62 -7.58
N ALA A 96 -3.31 -12.68 -6.26
CA ALA A 96 -2.22 -12.37 -5.36
C ALA A 96 -1.90 -13.58 -4.50
N GLU A 97 -0.63 -13.79 -4.20
CA GLU A 97 -0.21 -14.86 -3.30
C GLU A 97 0.83 -14.33 -2.32
N ILE A 98 0.88 -14.95 -1.15
CA ILE A 98 1.90 -14.63 -0.15
C ILE A 98 3.00 -15.66 -0.28
N VAL A 99 4.22 -15.19 -0.48
CA VAL A 99 5.39 -16.05 -0.68
C VAL A 99 6.41 -15.74 0.40
N LYS A 100 7.08 -16.79 0.87
CA LYS A 100 8.16 -16.68 1.82
C LYS A 100 9.48 -16.85 1.10
N ASP A 101 10.43 -15.96 1.33
CA ASP A 101 11.75 -16.10 0.74
C ASP A 101 12.62 -17.08 1.56
N LEU A 102 13.86 -17.28 1.11
CA LEU A 102 14.78 -18.21 1.76
C LEU A 102 15.14 -17.78 3.19
N MET A 103 15.02 -16.51 3.49
CA MET A 103 15.32 -15.98 4.82
C MET A 103 14.09 -15.92 5.72
N GLY A 104 12.93 -16.34 5.23
CA GLY A 104 11.70 -16.34 5.99
C GLY A 104 10.93 -15.04 5.90
N ASN A 105 11.36 -14.09 5.08
CA ASN A 105 10.64 -12.84 4.90
C ASN A 105 9.44 -13.06 3.99
N LEU A 106 8.32 -12.44 4.38
CA LEU A 106 7.11 -12.53 3.57
C LEU A 106 7.13 -11.47 2.48
N GLN A 107 6.56 -11.84 1.35
CA GLN A 107 6.31 -10.90 0.24
C GLN A 107 5.02 -11.29 -0.44
N VAL A 108 4.39 -10.33 -1.08
CA VAL A 108 3.20 -10.58 -1.89
C VAL A 108 3.61 -10.61 -3.35
N ASN A 109 3.16 -11.62 -4.06
CA ASN A 109 3.42 -11.77 -5.49
C ASN A 109 2.10 -11.69 -6.24
N ILE A 110 2.01 -10.77 -7.20
CA ILE A 110 0.83 -10.63 -8.04
C ILE A 110 1.03 -11.43 -9.30
N LEU A 111 0.13 -12.37 -9.53
CA LEU A 111 0.10 -13.17 -10.74
C LEU A 111 -0.78 -12.45 -11.76
N LEU A 112 -0.15 -11.76 -12.68
CA LEU A 112 -0.86 -10.97 -13.69
C LEU A 112 -1.57 -11.88 -14.67
N ALA A 113 -2.86 -11.63 -14.86
CA ALA A 113 -3.63 -12.37 -15.85
C ALA A 113 -3.34 -11.88 -17.26
N ASN A 114 -3.57 -12.74 -18.23
CA ASN A 114 -3.43 -12.37 -19.64
C ASN A 114 -4.76 -11.84 -20.18
N ASN A 115 -5.05 -10.59 -19.84
CA ASN A 115 -6.29 -9.94 -20.26
C ASN A 115 -5.97 -8.54 -20.82
N PRO A 116 -5.83 -8.40 -22.14
CA PRO A 116 -5.48 -7.11 -22.73
C PRO A 116 -6.63 -6.11 -22.77
N ARG A 117 -7.85 -6.55 -22.56
CA ARG A 117 -9.03 -5.69 -22.72
C ARG A 117 -9.49 -5.08 -21.41
N GLU A 118 -9.45 -5.84 -20.33
CA GLU A 118 -9.99 -5.41 -19.06
C GLU A 118 -8.90 -5.35 -18.00
N ARG A 119 -9.03 -4.40 -17.10
CA ARG A 119 -8.12 -4.26 -15.98
C ARG A 119 -8.91 -4.05 -14.71
N ILE A 120 -8.29 -4.36 -13.58
CA ILE A 120 -8.84 -4.02 -12.28
C ILE A 120 -8.56 -2.53 -12.06
N GLU A 121 -9.61 -1.77 -11.81
CA GLU A 121 -9.46 -0.35 -11.55
C GLU A 121 -9.00 -0.08 -10.13
N ALA A 122 -8.45 1.11 -9.90
CA ALA A 122 -8.01 1.52 -8.58
C ALA A 122 -9.15 1.37 -7.57
N GLY A 123 -8.85 0.79 -6.41
CA GLY A 123 -9.85 0.45 -5.40
C GLY A 123 -10.50 -0.90 -5.61
N GLY A 124 -10.16 -1.59 -6.70
CA GLY A 124 -10.68 -2.93 -6.96
C GLY A 124 -10.07 -4.00 -6.07
N ILE A 125 -10.61 -5.19 -6.15
CA ILE A 125 -10.20 -6.33 -5.32
C ILE A 125 -9.41 -7.32 -6.17
N ILE A 126 -8.21 -7.67 -5.69
CA ILE A 126 -7.39 -8.73 -6.26
C ILE A 126 -7.60 -9.96 -5.41
N GLN A 127 -8.04 -11.05 -6.01
CA GLN A 127 -8.35 -12.27 -5.27
C GLN A 127 -7.08 -13.06 -4.97
N MET A 128 -7.13 -13.83 -3.90
CA MET A 128 -6.05 -14.72 -3.54
C MET A 128 -5.94 -15.87 -4.55
N ALA A 129 -4.70 -16.21 -4.92
CA ALA A 129 -4.45 -17.36 -5.76
C ALA A 129 -4.79 -18.64 -5.02
N ARG A 130 -5.53 -19.53 -5.67
CA ARG A 130 -5.87 -20.82 -5.09
C ARG A 130 -4.67 -21.75 -5.22
N SER A 131 -4.37 -22.48 -4.16
CA SER A 131 -3.24 -23.41 -4.17
C SER A 131 -3.40 -24.50 -5.24
N GLU A 132 -4.63 -24.82 -5.60
CA GLU A 132 -4.91 -25.82 -6.64
C GLU A 132 -4.49 -25.37 -8.02
N GLU A 133 -4.57 -24.06 -8.29
CA GLU A 133 -4.18 -23.51 -9.57
C GLU A 133 -2.66 -23.49 -9.77
N ARG A 134 -1.90 -23.66 -8.70
CA ARG A 134 -0.44 -23.65 -8.73
C ARG A 134 0.17 -24.98 -9.15
N ARG A 135 -0.64 -26.01 -9.25
CA ARG A 135 -0.17 -27.38 -9.54
C ARG A 135 -0.22 -27.73 -11.00
N VAL A 136 -0.12 -26.79 -11.84
CA VAL A 136 -0.13 -27.07 -13.28
C VAL A 136 1.27 -27.40 -13.77
#